data_9549df7817056024736628c753dee4cc
#
_entry.id   9549df7817056024736628c753dee4cc
#
_cell.length_a   1.000
_cell.length_b   1.000
_cell.length_c   1.000
_cell.angle_alpha   90.00
_cell.angle_beta   90.00
_cell.angle_gamma   90.00
#
_symmetry.space_group_name_H-M   'P 1'
#
loop_
_entity.id
_entity.type
_entity.pdbx_description
1 polymer ?
#
loop_
_entity_poly.entity_id
_entity_poly.type
_entity_poly.pdbx_seq_one_letter_code
_entity_poly.pdbx_strand_id
1 'polypeptide(L)'
;MTGSLLQVHGLTKQYESMGPKVVDGVSFTVESNEIFAILGPSGCGKTTTLRVMAGFERIDSGSVELRDRVIECPNTNIPADKRGIGFVFQEYALFPHLSVEENVGFGLGRLSKRDRIERINAMLKLTGMSGYADRKPHELSGGQQQRVALARALAPMPDIILLDEPFSNLDAVMRQSTRNEIRAILKKAGISAILVTHDQEEALSFADRIAVMSEGKIEQIGTPEQVYYSPRTEFVALFLGRTNVLNARASGMEAHTVLGELMINRPASGEVKLSIRPEHLTLERATELNCNGLCGTVVSREFKGHDITYKVRLQNSECLVHTDNRMPYDTGDSVVIKPLEPAVVLEA
;
A
#
# COMPACT_ATOMS: atom_id res chain seq x y z
N MET A 1 24.01 9.15 11.85
CA MET A 1 23.81 7.78 11.30
C MET A 1 22.38 7.40 11.61
N THR A 2 21.48 7.55 10.66
CA THR A 2 20.08 7.11 10.80
C THR A 2 20.06 5.60 10.53
N GLY A 3 20.20 4.80 11.58
CA GLY A 3 20.02 3.35 11.49
C GLY A 3 18.55 3.02 11.27
N SER A 4 18.26 1.96 10.51
CA SER A 4 16.89 1.46 10.33
C SER A 4 16.29 1.08 11.69
N LEU A 5 15.03 1.45 11.92
CA LEU A 5 14.32 1.16 13.17
C LEU A 5 13.98 -0.32 13.28
N LEU A 6 13.47 -0.91 12.19
CA LEU A 6 13.09 -2.31 12.11
C LEU A 6 13.70 -2.93 10.86
N GLN A 7 14.24 -4.14 11.01
CA GLN A 7 14.83 -4.93 9.92
C GLN A 7 14.22 -6.32 9.91
N VAL A 8 13.79 -6.75 8.73
CA VAL A 8 13.29 -8.11 8.47
C VAL A 8 14.22 -8.75 7.46
N HIS A 9 14.80 -9.90 7.80
CA HIS A 9 15.77 -10.59 6.96
C HIS A 9 15.32 -12.02 6.67
N GLY A 10 15.06 -12.34 5.41
CA GLY A 10 14.78 -13.70 4.92
C GLY A 10 13.62 -14.40 5.63
N LEU A 11 12.63 -13.62 6.09
CA LEU A 11 11.50 -14.15 6.86
C LEU A 11 10.76 -15.19 6.05
N THR A 12 10.66 -16.40 6.58
CA THR A 12 9.96 -17.53 5.98
C THR A 12 9.00 -18.16 6.97
N LYS A 13 7.77 -18.42 6.50
CA LYS A 13 6.73 -19.10 7.27
C LYS A 13 5.97 -20.09 6.42
N GLN A 14 5.83 -21.30 6.95
CA GLN A 14 5.05 -22.39 6.39
C GLN A 14 4.20 -23.01 7.51
N TYR A 15 2.90 -23.21 7.27
CA TYR A 15 2.02 -23.79 8.31
C TYR A 15 1.98 -25.32 8.25
N GLU A 16 2.12 -25.90 7.07
CA GLU A 16 2.13 -27.34 6.86
C GLU A 16 3.49 -27.77 6.31
N SER A 17 4.08 -28.81 6.88
CA SER A 17 5.45 -29.27 6.54
C SER A 17 5.64 -29.64 5.06
N MET A 18 4.58 -29.91 4.31
CA MET A 18 4.60 -30.17 2.85
C MET A 18 3.72 -29.19 2.05
N GLY A 19 3.16 -28.16 2.70
CA GLY A 19 2.35 -27.12 2.07
C GLY A 19 3.19 -26.01 1.43
N PRO A 20 2.58 -25.05 0.75
CA PRO A 20 3.27 -23.88 0.24
C PRO A 20 3.73 -22.98 1.40
N LYS A 21 4.85 -22.30 1.20
CA LYS A 21 5.28 -21.24 2.10
C LYS A 21 4.33 -20.06 1.97
N VAL A 22 3.75 -19.62 3.08
CA VAL A 22 2.87 -18.45 3.13
C VAL A 22 3.70 -17.16 3.07
N VAL A 23 4.92 -17.20 3.61
CA VAL A 23 5.94 -16.14 3.50
C VAL A 23 7.24 -16.82 3.09
N ASP A 24 7.90 -16.36 2.04
CA ASP A 24 9.08 -16.98 1.43
C ASP A 24 10.21 -15.97 1.22
N GLY A 25 11.12 -15.88 2.20
CA GLY A 25 12.33 -15.09 2.10
C GLY A 25 12.12 -13.57 2.13
N VAL A 26 11.04 -13.08 2.76
CA VAL A 26 10.72 -11.65 2.83
C VAL A 26 11.78 -10.87 3.58
N SER A 27 12.28 -9.80 2.95
CA SER A 27 13.28 -8.88 3.54
C SER A 27 12.93 -7.44 3.25
N PHE A 28 12.93 -6.58 4.28
CA PHE A 28 12.75 -5.14 4.16
C PHE A 28 13.23 -4.43 5.42
N THR A 29 13.37 -3.11 5.32
CA THR A 29 13.72 -2.22 6.43
C THR A 29 12.71 -1.12 6.58
N VAL A 30 12.50 -0.66 7.82
CA VAL A 30 11.66 0.50 8.13
C VAL A 30 12.51 1.51 8.90
N GLU A 31 12.49 2.75 8.44
CA GLU A 31 13.24 3.85 9.05
C GLU A 31 12.46 4.50 10.21
N SER A 32 13.15 5.30 11.02
CA SER A 32 12.50 6.08 12.07
C SER A 32 11.55 7.13 11.46
N ASN A 33 10.35 7.26 12.04
CA ASN A 33 9.27 8.16 11.58
C ASN A 33 8.70 7.82 10.19
N GLU A 34 8.99 6.64 9.67
CA GLU A 34 8.46 6.14 8.41
C GLU A 34 7.11 5.45 8.59
N ILE A 35 6.20 5.68 7.66
CA ILE A 35 5.00 4.88 7.48
C ILE A 35 5.25 3.96 6.28
N PHE A 36 5.37 2.68 6.54
CA PHE A 36 5.65 1.65 5.56
C PHE A 36 4.41 0.81 5.30
N ALA A 37 4.03 0.59 4.05
CA ALA A 37 2.90 -0.27 3.72
C ALA A 37 3.36 -1.61 3.13
N ILE A 38 2.70 -2.70 3.53
CA ILE A 38 2.77 -4.00 2.86
C ILE A 38 1.44 -4.17 2.12
N LEU A 39 1.50 -4.10 0.81
CA LEU A 39 0.35 -4.13 -0.10
C LEU A 39 0.38 -5.41 -0.94
N GLY A 40 -0.78 -6.04 -1.16
CA GLY A 40 -0.86 -7.23 -2.02
C GLY A 40 -2.25 -7.88 -1.99
N PRO A 41 -2.51 -8.88 -2.84
CA PRO A 41 -3.79 -9.58 -2.88
C PRO A 41 -4.05 -10.37 -1.58
N SER A 42 -5.30 -10.76 -1.37
CA SER A 42 -5.67 -11.60 -0.23
C SER A 42 -4.91 -12.93 -0.28
N GLY A 43 -4.42 -13.39 0.88
CA GLY A 43 -3.69 -14.66 0.98
C GLY A 43 -2.20 -14.61 0.61
N CYS A 44 -1.62 -13.49 0.17
CA CYS A 44 -0.20 -13.40 -0.21
C CYS A 44 0.78 -13.35 0.98
N GLY A 45 0.33 -13.44 2.24
CA GLY A 45 1.21 -13.52 3.42
C GLY A 45 1.37 -12.25 4.24
N LYS A 46 0.71 -11.13 3.90
CA LYS A 46 0.82 -9.83 4.60
C LYS A 46 0.53 -9.91 6.10
N THR A 47 -0.67 -10.38 6.45
CA THR A 47 -1.09 -10.52 7.86
C THR A 47 -0.19 -11.50 8.63
N THR A 48 0.27 -12.57 7.99
CA THR A 48 1.24 -13.50 8.60
C THR A 48 2.56 -12.79 8.89
N THR A 49 3.09 -12.00 7.95
CA THR A 49 4.29 -11.19 8.16
C THR A 49 4.11 -10.22 9.32
N LEU A 50 2.96 -9.55 9.39
CA LEU A 50 2.63 -8.62 10.47
C LEU A 50 2.55 -9.33 11.83
N ARG A 51 1.88 -10.50 11.89
CA ARG A 51 1.73 -11.30 13.11
C ARG A 51 3.06 -11.85 13.63
N VAL A 52 3.97 -12.21 12.74
CA VAL A 52 5.33 -12.60 13.13
C VAL A 52 6.06 -11.45 13.80
N MET A 53 6.04 -10.26 13.21
CA MET A 53 6.65 -9.06 13.82
C MET A 53 6.02 -8.74 15.19
N ALA A 54 4.71 -8.87 15.32
CA ALA A 54 3.99 -8.65 16.58
C ALA A 54 4.29 -9.70 17.67
N GLY A 55 4.79 -10.88 17.28
CA GLY A 55 5.02 -12.00 18.21
C GLY A 55 3.82 -12.92 18.44
N PHE A 56 2.85 -12.87 17.53
CA PHE A 56 1.69 -13.76 17.55
C PHE A 56 1.93 -15.06 16.77
N GLU A 57 2.95 -15.06 15.89
CA GLU A 57 3.37 -16.21 15.09
C GLU A 57 4.89 -16.37 15.16
N ARG A 58 5.36 -17.62 15.05
CA ARG A 58 6.78 -17.98 14.96
C ARG A 58 7.23 -18.07 13.51
N ILE A 59 8.48 -17.73 13.24
CA ILE A 59 9.11 -17.97 11.92
C ILE A 59 9.74 -19.36 11.85
N ASP A 60 9.94 -19.84 10.62
CA ASP A 60 10.68 -21.07 10.35
C ASP A 60 12.15 -20.74 10.02
N SER A 61 12.41 -19.62 9.34
CA SER A 61 13.75 -19.10 9.10
C SER A 61 13.76 -17.58 8.94
N GLY A 62 14.96 -16.97 9.02
CA GLY A 62 15.14 -15.54 8.95
C GLY A 62 15.23 -14.89 10.33
N SER A 63 15.11 -13.56 10.39
CA SER A 63 15.10 -12.78 11.63
C SER A 63 14.28 -11.49 11.51
N VAL A 64 13.82 -11.00 12.66
CA VAL A 64 13.26 -9.68 12.85
C VAL A 64 14.03 -8.95 13.93
N GLU A 65 14.52 -7.76 13.63
CA GLU A 65 15.30 -6.91 14.53
C GLU A 65 14.62 -5.57 14.71
N LEU A 66 14.51 -5.11 15.95
CA LEU A 66 13.97 -3.79 16.31
C LEU A 66 15.02 -3.06 17.16
N ARG A 67 15.48 -1.87 16.70
CA ARG A 67 16.55 -1.10 17.34
C ARG A 67 17.80 -1.95 17.65
N ASP A 68 18.32 -2.63 16.63
CA ASP A 68 19.51 -3.52 16.74
C ASP A 68 19.35 -4.69 17.73
N ARG A 69 18.11 -4.98 18.15
CA ARG A 69 17.76 -6.12 19.00
C ARG A 69 16.98 -7.15 18.21
N VAL A 70 17.49 -8.37 18.12
CA VAL A 70 16.73 -9.51 17.55
C VAL A 70 15.53 -9.80 18.45
N ILE A 71 14.33 -9.66 17.90
CA ILE A 71 13.05 -9.92 18.58
C ILE A 71 12.41 -11.24 18.15
N GLU A 72 12.76 -11.73 16.96
CA GLU A 72 12.32 -13.04 16.46
C GLU A 72 13.39 -13.66 15.55
N CYS A 73 13.73 -14.91 15.79
CA CYS A 73 14.48 -15.80 14.91
C CYS A 73 14.19 -17.27 15.35
N PRO A 74 14.65 -18.31 14.64
CA PRO A 74 14.35 -19.70 15.01
C PRO A 74 14.70 -20.05 16.46
N ASN A 75 15.76 -19.43 17.00
CA ASN A 75 16.27 -19.69 18.36
C ASN A 75 15.85 -18.60 19.39
N THR A 76 15.22 -17.52 18.97
CA THR A 76 14.83 -16.41 19.84
C THR A 76 13.39 -16.00 19.53
N ASN A 77 12.55 -15.95 20.56
CA ASN A 77 11.20 -15.42 20.48
C ASN A 77 10.93 -14.54 21.70
N ILE A 78 10.92 -13.24 21.50
CA ILE A 78 10.51 -12.30 22.54
C ILE A 78 8.99 -12.25 22.57
N PRO A 79 8.34 -12.46 23.74
CA PRO A 79 6.89 -12.33 23.86
C PRO A 79 6.37 -10.97 23.39
N ALA A 80 5.17 -10.93 22.80
CA ALA A 80 4.57 -9.73 22.19
C ALA A 80 4.57 -8.51 23.13
N ASP A 81 4.24 -8.71 24.43
CA ASP A 81 4.20 -7.65 25.46
C ASP A 81 5.57 -7.04 25.79
N LYS A 82 6.66 -7.67 25.35
CA LYS A 82 8.06 -7.23 25.60
C LYS A 82 8.79 -6.78 24.34
N ARG A 83 8.12 -6.75 23.18
CA ARG A 83 8.72 -6.34 21.90
C ARG A 83 8.82 -4.82 21.73
N GLY A 84 8.05 -4.03 22.47
CA GLY A 84 7.95 -2.58 22.27
C GLY A 84 7.15 -2.22 21.02
N ILE A 85 6.23 -3.07 20.61
CA ILE A 85 5.41 -2.93 19.40
C ILE A 85 3.95 -2.69 19.82
N GLY A 86 3.32 -1.64 19.27
CA GLY A 86 1.89 -1.44 19.37
C GLY A 86 1.17 -2.14 18.22
N PHE A 87 -0.05 -2.65 18.45
CA PHE A 87 -0.83 -3.33 17.44
C PHE A 87 -2.26 -2.81 17.38
N VAL A 88 -2.74 -2.52 16.17
CA VAL A 88 -4.13 -2.16 15.89
C VAL A 88 -4.71 -3.24 14.98
N PHE A 89 -5.70 -3.96 15.49
CA PHE A 89 -6.38 -5.04 14.78
C PHE A 89 -7.42 -4.50 13.80
N GLN A 90 -7.75 -5.27 12.79
CA GLN A 90 -8.76 -4.96 11.77
C GLN A 90 -10.14 -4.62 12.38
N GLU A 91 -10.56 -5.34 13.43
CA GLU A 91 -11.81 -5.10 14.15
C GLU A 91 -11.62 -4.18 15.37
N TYR A 92 -10.52 -3.41 15.40
CA TYR A 92 -10.13 -2.52 16.51
C TYR A 92 -9.91 -3.24 17.85
N ALA A 93 -10.55 -4.36 18.10
CA ALA A 93 -10.46 -5.20 19.31
C ALA A 93 -10.58 -4.39 20.62
N LEU A 94 -11.46 -3.38 20.65
CA LEU A 94 -11.75 -2.63 21.87
C LEU A 94 -12.49 -3.51 22.87
N PHE A 95 -12.20 -3.33 24.16
CA PHE A 95 -12.91 -4.01 25.23
C PHE A 95 -14.30 -3.40 25.37
N PRO A 96 -15.40 -4.12 25.05
CA PRO A 96 -16.74 -3.53 24.94
C PRO A 96 -17.32 -3.11 26.30
N HIS A 97 -16.84 -3.70 27.39
CA HIS A 97 -17.27 -3.41 28.75
C HIS A 97 -16.51 -2.24 29.41
N LEU A 98 -15.40 -1.81 28.82
CA LEU A 98 -14.57 -0.70 29.31
C LEU A 98 -14.93 0.62 28.60
N SER A 99 -14.78 1.74 29.30
CA SER A 99 -14.88 3.07 28.71
C SER A 99 -13.69 3.36 27.75
N VAL A 100 -13.75 4.48 27.05
CA VAL A 100 -12.65 4.95 26.19
C VAL A 100 -11.37 5.15 27.00
N GLU A 101 -11.44 5.85 28.14
CA GLU A 101 -10.25 6.07 28.99
C GLU A 101 -9.71 4.76 29.58
N GLU A 102 -10.58 3.83 29.97
CA GLU A 102 -10.19 2.52 30.47
C GLU A 102 -9.53 1.68 29.38
N ASN A 103 -10.06 1.70 28.14
CA ASN A 103 -9.42 1.06 26.99
C ASN A 103 -8.02 1.60 26.75
N VAL A 104 -7.84 2.94 26.71
CA VAL A 104 -6.53 3.58 26.50
C VAL A 104 -5.59 3.26 27.65
N GLY A 105 -6.09 3.24 28.88
CA GLY A 105 -5.32 2.96 30.09
C GLY A 105 -4.99 1.48 30.32
N PHE A 106 -5.53 0.54 29.52
CA PHE A 106 -5.42 -0.90 29.77
C PHE A 106 -3.97 -1.39 29.87
N GLY A 107 -3.10 -0.94 28.97
CA GLY A 107 -1.69 -1.32 28.94
C GLY A 107 -0.79 -0.59 29.94
N LEU A 108 -1.33 0.32 30.77
CA LEU A 108 -0.56 1.22 31.62
C LEU A 108 -0.50 0.80 33.10
N GLY A 109 -0.72 -0.48 33.39
CA GLY A 109 -0.78 -0.98 34.77
C GLY A 109 0.50 -0.85 35.60
N ARG A 110 1.66 -0.61 34.91
CA ARG A 110 2.97 -0.43 35.60
C ARG A 110 3.24 1.02 36.01
N LEU A 111 2.44 1.98 35.54
CA LEU A 111 2.59 3.40 35.85
C LEU A 111 1.93 3.74 37.20
N SER A 112 2.43 4.81 37.88
CA SER A 112 1.73 5.41 39.00
C SER A 112 0.34 5.90 38.56
N LYS A 113 -0.60 6.03 39.52
CA LYS A 113 -1.96 6.52 39.21
C LYS A 113 -1.91 7.89 38.53
N ARG A 114 -1.01 8.78 38.97
CA ARG A 114 -0.85 10.12 38.37
C ARG A 114 -0.32 10.05 36.94
N ASP A 115 0.78 9.34 36.71
CA ASP A 115 1.39 9.22 35.38
C ASP A 115 0.45 8.52 34.39
N ARG A 116 -0.32 7.53 34.87
CA ARG A 116 -1.34 6.85 34.07
C ARG A 116 -2.41 7.82 33.58
N ILE A 117 -2.97 8.66 34.46
CA ILE A 117 -3.99 9.64 34.12
C ILE A 117 -3.41 10.68 33.14
N GLU A 118 -2.22 11.20 33.42
CA GLU A 118 -1.55 12.16 32.53
C GLU A 118 -1.33 11.55 31.14
N ARG A 119 -0.92 10.28 31.05
CA ARG A 119 -0.70 9.56 29.80
C ARG A 119 -2.00 9.32 29.04
N ILE A 120 -3.06 8.88 29.69
CA ILE A 120 -4.39 8.70 29.07
C ILE A 120 -4.86 10.03 28.47
N ASN A 121 -4.84 11.12 29.26
CA ASN A 121 -5.26 12.43 28.79
C ASN A 121 -4.45 12.92 27.58
N ALA A 122 -3.13 12.70 27.60
CA ALA A 122 -2.27 13.04 26.46
C ALA A 122 -2.65 12.27 25.20
N MET A 123 -2.97 10.97 25.30
CA MET A 123 -3.37 10.14 24.17
C MET A 123 -4.75 10.52 23.65
N LEU A 124 -5.72 10.75 24.53
CA LEU A 124 -7.05 11.23 24.15
C LEU A 124 -6.99 12.58 23.45
N LYS A 125 -6.13 13.49 23.91
CA LYS A 125 -5.90 14.79 23.27
C LYS A 125 -5.24 14.63 21.90
N LEU A 126 -4.23 13.76 21.78
CA LEU A 126 -3.52 13.48 20.53
C LEU A 126 -4.46 12.95 19.44
N THR A 127 -5.39 12.05 19.83
CA THR A 127 -6.33 11.39 18.92
C THR A 127 -7.67 12.13 18.78
N GLY A 128 -7.83 13.30 19.42
CA GLY A 128 -9.07 14.08 19.37
C GLY A 128 -10.25 13.42 20.10
N MET A 129 -9.98 12.55 21.08
CA MET A 129 -11.00 11.78 21.80
C MET A 129 -11.29 12.27 23.23
N SER A 130 -10.76 13.45 23.65
CA SER A 130 -10.92 13.97 25.02
C SER A 130 -12.38 14.11 25.47
N GLY A 131 -13.30 14.46 24.58
CA GLY A 131 -14.73 14.60 24.90
C GLY A 131 -15.50 13.28 24.95
N TYR A 132 -14.83 12.14 24.82
CA TYR A 132 -15.46 10.80 24.74
C TYR A 132 -14.93 9.84 25.82
N ALA A 133 -14.19 10.33 26.82
CA ALA A 133 -13.48 9.51 27.80
C ALA A 133 -14.38 8.47 28.51
N ASP A 134 -15.58 8.89 28.91
CA ASP A 134 -16.54 8.06 29.66
C ASP A 134 -17.40 7.14 28.74
N ARG A 135 -17.37 7.34 27.41
CA ARG A 135 -18.19 6.55 26.49
C ARG A 135 -17.64 5.14 26.32
N LYS A 136 -18.54 4.22 25.95
CA LYS A 136 -18.19 2.84 25.60
C LYS A 136 -18.06 2.67 24.09
N PRO A 137 -17.34 1.63 23.61
CA PRO A 137 -17.10 1.42 22.18
C PRO A 137 -18.36 1.44 21.31
N HIS A 138 -19.47 0.86 21.77
CA HIS A 138 -20.74 0.81 21.04
C HIS A 138 -21.43 2.18 20.85
N GLU A 139 -21.00 3.21 21.59
CA GLU A 139 -21.50 4.59 21.50
C GLU A 139 -20.66 5.45 20.52
N LEU A 140 -19.69 4.84 19.84
CA LEU A 140 -18.72 5.50 18.95
C LEU A 140 -18.93 5.10 17.49
N SER A 141 -18.69 6.03 16.57
CA SER A 141 -18.56 5.69 15.14
C SER A 141 -17.32 4.84 14.87
N GLY A 142 -17.26 4.14 13.73
CA GLY A 142 -16.11 3.31 13.34
C GLY A 142 -14.78 4.09 13.35
N GLY A 143 -14.76 5.31 12.80
CA GLY A 143 -13.55 6.16 12.83
C GLY A 143 -13.16 6.60 14.25
N GLN A 144 -14.14 6.82 15.14
CA GLN A 144 -13.87 7.10 16.55
C GLN A 144 -13.30 5.86 17.27
N GLN A 145 -13.87 4.68 17.03
CA GLN A 145 -13.35 3.41 17.57
C GLN A 145 -11.90 3.18 17.13
N GLN A 146 -11.59 3.43 15.85
CA GLN A 146 -10.23 3.34 15.34
C GLN A 146 -9.27 4.28 16.05
N ARG A 147 -9.65 5.54 16.27
CA ARG A 147 -8.83 6.51 17.01
C ARG A 147 -8.60 6.09 18.47
N VAL A 148 -9.58 5.46 19.11
CA VAL A 148 -9.42 4.88 20.46
C VAL A 148 -8.45 3.69 20.43
N ALA A 149 -8.57 2.80 19.46
CA ALA A 149 -7.64 1.67 19.28
C ALA A 149 -6.19 2.16 19.05
N LEU A 150 -6.03 3.21 18.25
CA LEU A 150 -4.73 3.84 18.04
C LEU A 150 -4.21 4.48 19.34
N ALA A 151 -5.05 5.21 20.08
CA ALA A 151 -4.67 5.80 21.37
C ALA A 151 -4.22 4.73 22.38
N ARG A 152 -4.92 3.59 22.44
CA ARG A 152 -4.56 2.43 23.26
C ARG A 152 -3.21 1.84 22.85
N ALA A 153 -2.97 1.70 21.55
CA ALA A 153 -1.71 1.16 21.03
C ALA A 153 -0.52 2.11 21.27
N LEU A 154 -0.75 3.45 21.22
CA LEU A 154 0.26 4.48 21.48
C LEU A 154 0.55 4.70 22.97
N ALA A 155 -0.40 4.40 23.84
CA ALA A 155 -0.30 4.71 25.26
C ALA A 155 0.94 4.11 25.95
N PRO A 156 1.37 2.84 25.67
CA PRO A 156 2.58 2.25 26.25
C PRO A 156 3.91 2.81 25.71
N MET A 157 3.89 3.79 24.79
CA MET A 157 5.07 4.34 24.11
C MET A 157 5.86 3.27 23.31
N PRO A 158 5.23 2.61 22.35
CA PRO A 158 5.93 1.63 21.53
C PRO A 158 6.98 2.29 20.62
N ASP A 159 7.94 1.49 20.14
CA ASP A 159 8.91 1.94 19.13
C ASP A 159 8.27 2.05 17.75
N ILE A 160 7.32 1.17 17.45
CA ILE A 160 6.61 1.08 16.16
C ILE A 160 5.16 0.61 16.37
N ILE A 161 4.25 1.04 15.49
CA ILE A 161 2.85 0.59 15.45
C ILE A 161 2.63 -0.31 14.23
N LEU A 162 1.98 -1.44 14.42
CA LEU A 162 1.51 -2.32 13.35
C LEU A 162 -0.01 -2.14 13.18
N LEU A 163 -0.46 -1.93 11.94
CA LEU A 163 -1.85 -1.67 11.57
C LEU A 163 -2.32 -2.78 10.60
N ASP A 164 -3.21 -3.65 11.04
CA ASP A 164 -3.75 -4.76 10.24
C ASP A 164 -5.08 -4.33 9.62
N GLU A 165 -5.09 -3.99 8.32
CA GLU A 165 -6.25 -3.52 7.54
C GLU A 165 -7.12 -2.48 8.30
N PRO A 166 -6.54 -1.38 8.81
CA PRO A 166 -7.21 -0.53 9.79
C PRO A 166 -8.43 0.21 9.23
N PHE A 167 -8.59 0.33 7.92
CA PHE A 167 -9.67 1.11 7.30
C PHE A 167 -10.73 0.23 6.63
N SER A 168 -10.61 -1.10 6.67
CA SER A 168 -11.51 -2.02 5.98
C SER A 168 -12.98 -1.94 6.45
N ASN A 169 -13.21 -1.61 7.72
CA ASN A 169 -14.54 -1.53 8.34
C ASN A 169 -15.20 -0.15 8.22
N LEU A 170 -14.62 0.78 7.46
CA LEU A 170 -15.15 2.12 7.25
C LEU A 170 -15.85 2.24 5.89
N ASP A 171 -16.91 3.05 5.84
CA ASP A 171 -17.51 3.43 4.57
C ASP A 171 -16.55 4.31 3.72
N ALA A 172 -16.81 4.39 2.42
CA ALA A 172 -15.91 5.06 1.48
C ALA A 172 -15.70 6.56 1.78
N VAL A 173 -16.74 7.25 2.28
CA VAL A 173 -16.65 8.69 2.59
C VAL A 173 -15.79 8.94 3.82
N MET A 174 -16.00 8.14 4.86
CA MET A 174 -15.23 8.25 6.12
C MET A 174 -13.80 7.73 5.97
N ARG A 175 -13.54 6.81 5.05
CA ARG A 175 -12.24 6.16 4.88
C ARG A 175 -11.14 7.18 4.58
N GLN A 176 -11.37 8.09 3.63
CA GLN A 176 -10.37 9.09 3.24
C GLN A 176 -10.06 10.10 4.35
N SER A 177 -11.09 10.63 5.04
CA SER A 177 -10.88 11.57 6.15
C SER A 177 -10.15 10.90 7.30
N THR A 178 -10.55 9.67 7.66
CA THR A 178 -9.92 8.91 8.74
C THR A 178 -8.46 8.55 8.42
N ARG A 179 -8.14 8.18 7.18
CA ARG A 179 -6.75 7.96 6.74
C ARG A 179 -5.88 9.19 7.00
N ASN A 180 -6.35 10.37 6.55
CA ASN A 180 -5.61 11.62 6.73
C ASN A 180 -5.41 11.95 8.22
N GLU A 181 -6.43 11.77 9.04
CA GLU A 181 -6.36 12.00 10.49
C GLU A 181 -5.36 11.04 11.16
N ILE A 182 -5.43 9.74 10.89
CA ILE A 182 -4.53 8.74 11.47
C ILE A 182 -3.08 9.02 11.03
N ARG A 183 -2.85 9.33 9.75
CA ARG A 183 -1.52 9.72 9.25
C ARG A 183 -0.98 10.94 10.00
N ALA A 184 -1.81 11.97 10.19
CA ALA A 184 -1.43 13.17 10.93
C ALA A 184 -1.11 12.86 12.41
N ILE A 185 -1.89 11.97 13.06
CA ILE A 185 -1.65 11.53 14.43
C ILE A 185 -0.29 10.81 14.54
N LEU A 186 0.00 9.85 13.66
CA LEU A 186 1.27 9.11 13.65
C LEU A 186 2.47 10.04 13.44
N LYS A 187 2.39 10.93 12.45
CA LYS A 187 3.45 11.91 12.18
C LYS A 187 3.65 12.89 13.33
N LYS A 188 2.57 13.38 13.96
CA LYS A 188 2.63 14.24 15.13
C LYS A 188 3.20 13.54 16.37
N ALA A 189 2.92 12.24 16.52
CA ALA A 189 3.49 11.42 17.57
C ALA A 189 4.97 11.10 17.35
N GLY A 190 5.50 11.32 16.13
CA GLY A 190 6.87 10.95 15.75
C GLY A 190 7.09 9.44 15.78
N ILE A 191 6.06 8.64 15.47
CA ILE A 191 6.10 7.18 15.56
C ILE A 191 6.11 6.55 14.17
N SER A 192 6.92 5.52 14.00
CA SER A 192 6.91 4.69 12.78
C SER A 192 5.72 3.74 12.77
N ALA A 193 5.23 3.40 11.59
CA ALA A 193 4.12 2.47 11.45
C ALA A 193 4.32 1.52 10.28
N ILE A 194 3.82 0.29 10.40
CA ILE A 194 3.64 -0.64 9.29
C ILE A 194 2.15 -0.85 9.09
N LEU A 195 1.68 -0.55 7.89
CA LEU A 195 0.32 -0.79 7.44
C LEU A 195 0.27 -2.05 6.58
N VAL A 196 -0.64 -2.96 6.86
CA VAL A 196 -1.02 -4.04 5.94
C VAL A 196 -2.37 -3.70 5.33
N THR A 197 -2.47 -3.77 4.02
CA THR A 197 -3.72 -3.54 3.28
C THR A 197 -3.75 -4.29 1.95
N HIS A 198 -4.94 -4.50 1.41
CA HIS A 198 -5.17 -4.91 0.03
C HIS A 198 -5.70 -3.76 -0.85
N ASP A 199 -5.96 -2.60 -0.24
CA ASP A 199 -6.45 -1.40 -0.93
C ASP A 199 -5.27 -0.57 -1.43
N GLN A 200 -5.20 -0.40 -2.76
CA GLN A 200 -4.14 0.34 -3.45
C GLN A 200 -4.17 1.82 -3.06
N GLU A 201 -5.37 2.41 -2.98
CA GLU A 201 -5.52 3.82 -2.64
C GLU A 201 -5.06 4.12 -1.21
N GLU A 202 -5.31 3.17 -0.28
CA GLU A 202 -4.78 3.27 1.08
C GLU A 202 -3.26 3.30 1.08
N ALA A 203 -2.61 2.33 0.44
CA ALA A 203 -1.16 2.26 0.42
C ALA A 203 -0.54 3.49 -0.25
N LEU A 204 -1.04 3.88 -1.44
CA LEU A 204 -0.50 4.99 -2.23
C LEU A 204 -0.67 6.36 -1.53
N SER A 205 -1.77 6.57 -0.79
CA SER A 205 -2.04 7.86 -0.14
C SER A 205 -1.53 7.97 1.30
N PHE A 206 -1.28 6.84 1.97
CA PHE A 206 -0.96 6.80 3.40
C PHE A 206 0.54 6.58 3.68
N ALA A 207 1.22 5.76 2.88
CA ALA A 207 2.58 5.33 3.16
C ALA A 207 3.65 6.28 2.59
N ASP A 208 4.82 6.27 3.20
CA ASP A 208 6.03 6.91 2.67
C ASP A 208 6.79 5.94 1.73
N ARG A 209 6.74 4.63 2.01
CA ARG A 209 7.22 3.55 1.14
C ARG A 209 6.26 2.37 1.18
N ILE A 210 6.22 1.63 0.07
CA ILE A 210 5.33 0.49 -0.14
C ILE A 210 6.16 -0.72 -0.56
N ALA A 211 5.93 -1.86 0.09
CA ALA A 211 6.32 -3.18 -0.39
C ALA A 211 5.11 -3.84 -1.06
N VAL A 212 5.20 -4.09 -2.35
CA VAL A 212 4.19 -4.88 -3.07
C VAL A 212 4.53 -6.34 -2.91
N MET A 213 3.59 -7.12 -2.37
CA MET A 213 3.77 -8.53 -2.02
C MET A 213 2.85 -9.43 -2.85
N SER A 214 3.40 -10.52 -3.39
CA SER A 214 2.68 -11.56 -4.11
C SER A 214 3.25 -12.93 -3.77
N GLU A 215 2.40 -13.94 -3.64
CA GLU A 215 2.79 -15.35 -3.44
C GLU A 215 3.87 -15.56 -2.37
N GLY A 216 3.74 -14.85 -1.24
CA GLY A 216 4.68 -14.93 -0.14
C GLY A 216 5.98 -14.15 -0.31
N LYS A 217 6.18 -13.42 -1.42
CA LYS A 217 7.41 -12.69 -1.75
C LYS A 217 7.15 -11.21 -1.95
N ILE A 218 8.20 -10.41 -1.78
CA ILE A 218 8.17 -9.00 -2.15
C ILE A 218 8.61 -8.87 -3.61
N GLU A 219 7.72 -8.30 -4.44
CA GLU A 219 7.95 -8.01 -5.85
C GLU A 219 8.75 -6.71 -6.02
N GLN A 220 8.38 -5.68 -5.27
CA GLN A 220 9.01 -4.36 -5.36
C GLN A 220 8.83 -3.58 -4.06
N ILE A 221 9.84 -2.78 -3.70
CA ILE A 221 9.76 -1.75 -2.66
C ILE A 221 10.14 -0.41 -3.28
N GLY A 222 9.36 0.64 -2.97
CA GLY A 222 9.64 2.00 -3.43
C GLY A 222 8.71 3.02 -2.79
N THR A 223 8.87 4.31 -3.16
CA THR A 223 7.86 5.32 -2.83
C THR A 223 6.57 5.04 -3.59
N PRO A 224 5.41 5.60 -3.18
CA PRO A 224 4.16 5.47 -3.93
C PRO A 224 4.32 5.76 -5.43
N GLU A 225 5.02 6.84 -5.77
CA GLU A 225 5.28 7.24 -7.15
C GLU A 225 6.17 6.23 -7.88
N GLN A 226 7.22 5.72 -7.23
CA GLN A 226 8.11 4.73 -7.84
C GLN A 226 7.41 3.43 -8.19
N VAL A 227 6.60 2.88 -7.25
CA VAL A 227 5.89 1.61 -7.52
C VAL A 227 4.78 1.77 -8.55
N TYR A 228 4.17 2.95 -8.64
CA TYR A 228 3.09 3.25 -9.58
C TYR A 228 3.60 3.57 -10.99
N TYR A 229 4.57 4.50 -11.11
CA TYR A 229 5.06 4.98 -12.40
C TYR A 229 6.26 4.20 -12.95
N SER A 230 6.93 3.41 -12.11
CA SER A 230 8.09 2.59 -12.50
C SER A 230 7.96 1.15 -11.98
N PRO A 231 6.86 0.45 -12.32
CA PRO A 231 6.68 -0.94 -11.91
C PRO A 231 7.78 -1.82 -12.50
N ARG A 232 8.30 -2.75 -11.68
CA ARG A 232 9.35 -3.67 -12.12
C ARG A 232 8.78 -4.84 -12.91
N THR A 233 7.70 -5.45 -12.41
CA THR A 233 7.09 -6.65 -12.98
C THR A 233 5.70 -6.34 -13.55
N GLU A 234 5.24 -7.21 -14.44
CA GLU A 234 3.86 -7.12 -14.97
C GLU A 234 2.82 -7.20 -13.86
N PHE A 235 3.09 -8.04 -12.84
CA PHE A 235 2.22 -8.13 -11.67
C PHE A 235 2.06 -6.77 -10.97
N VAL A 236 3.17 -6.09 -10.65
CA VAL A 236 3.13 -4.78 -9.98
C VAL A 236 2.40 -3.74 -10.83
N ALA A 237 2.66 -3.72 -12.15
CA ALA A 237 2.01 -2.81 -13.08
C ALA A 237 0.48 -2.97 -13.09
N LEU A 238 0.00 -4.21 -13.19
CA LEU A 238 -1.44 -4.55 -13.24
C LEU A 238 -2.11 -4.43 -11.87
N PHE A 239 -1.40 -4.80 -10.80
CA PHE A 239 -1.94 -4.78 -9.46
C PHE A 239 -2.17 -3.36 -8.94
N LEU A 240 -1.31 -2.39 -9.26
CA LEU A 240 -1.42 -0.99 -8.77
C LEU A 240 -2.37 -0.10 -9.58
N GLY A 241 -3.10 -0.65 -10.53
CA GLY A 241 -4.09 0.08 -11.30
C GLY A 241 -4.15 -0.37 -12.75
N ARG A 242 -5.05 0.22 -13.51
CA ARG A 242 -5.16 -0.06 -14.94
C ARG A 242 -3.88 0.35 -15.65
N THR A 243 -3.36 -0.51 -16.52
CA THR A 243 -2.21 -0.21 -17.38
C THR A 243 -2.35 -0.95 -18.70
N ASN A 244 -1.71 -0.42 -19.72
CA ASN A 244 -1.56 -1.12 -21.01
C ASN A 244 -0.24 -1.89 -20.97
N VAL A 245 -0.30 -3.22 -21.09
CA VAL A 245 0.88 -4.06 -21.26
C VAL A 245 1.03 -4.37 -22.73
N LEU A 246 2.16 -3.98 -23.30
CA LEU A 246 2.46 -4.11 -24.72
C LEU A 246 3.66 -5.04 -24.92
N ASN A 247 3.54 -5.98 -25.86
CA ASN A 247 4.72 -6.69 -26.37
C ASN A 247 5.45 -5.78 -27.35
N ALA A 248 6.77 -5.71 -27.23
CA ALA A 248 7.59 -4.80 -28.02
C ALA A 248 8.93 -5.43 -28.38
N ARG A 249 9.55 -4.90 -29.42
CA ARG A 249 10.94 -5.19 -29.76
C ARG A 249 11.78 -3.95 -29.54
N ALA A 250 12.62 -3.99 -28.50
CA ALA A 250 13.43 -2.87 -28.09
C ALA A 250 14.78 -2.84 -28.82
N SER A 251 15.27 -1.63 -29.07
CA SER A 251 16.62 -1.33 -29.58
C SER A 251 17.12 -0.03 -28.94
N GLY A 252 17.97 -0.13 -27.91
CA GLY A 252 18.45 1.03 -27.16
C GLY A 252 17.33 1.66 -26.34
N MET A 253 17.04 2.94 -26.54
CA MET A 253 16.00 3.70 -25.84
C MET A 253 14.66 3.73 -26.57
N GLU A 254 14.50 2.97 -27.64
CA GLU A 254 13.30 2.90 -28.46
C GLU A 254 12.77 1.47 -28.53
N ALA A 255 11.46 1.33 -28.68
CA ALA A 255 10.82 0.04 -28.84
C ALA A 255 9.68 0.11 -29.88
N HIS A 256 9.68 -0.84 -30.79
CA HIS A 256 8.62 -0.99 -31.77
C HIS A 256 7.45 -1.79 -31.19
N THR A 257 6.26 -1.20 -31.23
CA THR A 257 5.03 -1.72 -30.63
C THR A 257 3.85 -1.63 -31.59
N VAL A 258 2.69 -2.12 -31.15
CA VAL A 258 1.40 -1.90 -31.84
C VAL A 258 0.97 -0.42 -31.88
N LEU A 259 1.56 0.45 -31.06
CA LEU A 259 1.37 1.91 -31.05
C LEU A 259 2.44 2.63 -31.89
N GLY A 260 3.29 1.90 -32.63
CA GLY A 260 4.44 2.41 -33.33
C GLY A 260 5.71 2.42 -32.48
N GLU A 261 6.63 3.31 -32.82
CA GLU A 261 7.87 3.50 -32.05
C GLU A 261 7.59 4.31 -30.78
N LEU A 262 7.96 3.74 -29.63
CA LEU A 262 7.85 4.37 -28.32
C LEU A 262 9.22 4.56 -27.71
N MET A 263 9.43 5.70 -27.05
CA MET A 263 10.53 5.87 -26.12
C MET A 263 10.30 5.01 -24.88
N ILE A 264 11.37 4.43 -24.35
CA ILE A 264 11.35 3.60 -23.15
C ILE A 264 12.21 4.19 -22.03
N ASN A 265 11.88 3.90 -20.78
CA ASN A 265 12.48 4.50 -19.58
C ASN A 265 13.92 4.04 -19.30
N ARG A 266 14.38 2.95 -19.92
CA ARG A 266 15.76 2.43 -19.79
C ARG A 266 16.15 1.67 -21.07
N PRO A 267 17.45 1.61 -21.39
CA PRO A 267 17.90 0.84 -22.54
C PRO A 267 17.52 -0.63 -22.45
N ALA A 268 17.01 -1.18 -23.56
CA ALA A 268 16.67 -2.59 -23.67
C ALA A 268 16.95 -3.09 -25.10
N SER A 269 17.00 -4.42 -25.28
CA SER A 269 17.20 -5.05 -26.59
C SER A 269 16.43 -6.35 -26.70
N GLY A 270 15.90 -6.64 -27.91
CA GLY A 270 15.14 -7.84 -28.19
C GLY A 270 13.67 -7.72 -27.75
N GLU A 271 13.02 -8.87 -27.56
CA GLU A 271 11.63 -8.93 -27.13
C GLU A 271 11.49 -8.52 -25.66
N VAL A 272 10.61 -7.54 -25.39
CA VAL A 272 10.34 -7.01 -24.05
C VAL A 272 8.84 -6.80 -23.86
N LYS A 273 8.41 -6.76 -22.59
CA LYS A 273 7.09 -6.24 -22.21
C LYS A 273 7.23 -4.81 -21.71
N LEU A 274 6.32 -3.97 -22.16
CA LEU A 274 6.25 -2.57 -21.75
C LEU A 274 4.95 -2.31 -21.01
N SER A 275 5.01 -1.46 -19.99
CA SER A 275 3.84 -0.90 -19.33
C SER A 275 3.73 0.58 -19.64
N ILE A 276 2.51 1.03 -19.99
CA ILE A 276 2.20 2.45 -20.12
C ILE A 276 0.84 2.74 -19.51
N ARG A 277 0.80 3.70 -18.59
CA ARG A 277 -0.43 4.09 -17.90
C ARG A 277 -1.41 4.75 -18.87
N PRO A 278 -2.73 4.52 -18.73
CA PRO A 278 -3.73 5.17 -19.57
C PRO A 278 -3.67 6.69 -19.57
N GLU A 279 -3.29 7.31 -18.45
CA GLU A 279 -3.10 8.77 -18.30
C GLU A 279 -1.80 9.28 -18.95
N HIS A 280 -0.88 8.41 -19.32
CA HIS A 280 0.31 8.75 -20.10
C HIS A 280 0.09 8.63 -21.61
N LEU A 281 -1.16 8.43 -22.02
CA LEU A 281 -1.60 8.40 -23.39
C LEU A 281 -2.63 9.50 -23.63
N THR A 282 -2.64 10.02 -24.85
CA THR A 282 -3.69 10.94 -25.32
C THR A 282 -4.26 10.49 -26.65
N LEU A 283 -5.41 11.06 -27.03
CA LEU A 283 -6.07 10.78 -28.30
C LEU A 283 -6.06 12.03 -29.17
N GLU A 284 -5.82 11.83 -30.47
CA GLU A 284 -6.06 12.82 -31.52
C GLU A 284 -7.03 12.24 -32.56
N ARG A 285 -7.85 13.10 -33.19
CA ARG A 285 -8.68 12.65 -34.32
C ARG A 285 -7.79 12.16 -35.44
N ALA A 286 -8.12 11.00 -35.98
CA ALA A 286 -7.42 10.46 -37.14
C ALA A 286 -7.68 11.34 -38.38
N THR A 287 -6.62 11.69 -39.08
CA THR A 287 -6.62 12.40 -40.36
C THR A 287 -5.74 11.64 -41.35
N GLU A 288 -5.85 11.92 -42.62
CA GLU A 288 -4.95 11.30 -43.63
C GLU A 288 -3.47 11.60 -43.35
N LEU A 289 -3.16 12.71 -42.65
CA LEU A 289 -1.79 13.15 -42.39
C LEU A 289 -1.16 12.47 -41.16
N ASN A 290 -1.97 12.08 -40.15
CA ASN A 290 -1.45 11.53 -38.89
C ASN A 290 -1.72 10.02 -38.71
N CYS A 291 -2.44 9.39 -39.64
CA CYS A 291 -2.90 8.02 -39.50
C CYS A 291 -1.87 6.95 -39.92
N ASN A 292 -0.71 7.21 -40.33
CA ASN A 292 0.40 6.30 -40.75
C ASN A 292 0.24 4.79 -40.42
N GLY A 293 -0.96 4.22 -40.54
CA GLY A 293 -1.27 2.82 -40.21
C GLY A 293 -1.51 2.53 -38.71
N LEU A 294 -1.46 3.51 -37.84
CA LEU A 294 -1.58 3.40 -36.37
C LEU A 294 -2.91 3.92 -35.82
N CYS A 295 -3.95 3.99 -36.68
CA CYS A 295 -5.27 4.40 -36.27
C CYS A 295 -5.99 3.29 -35.52
N GLY A 296 -6.68 3.70 -34.46
CA GLY A 296 -7.62 2.88 -33.71
C GLY A 296 -9.05 3.40 -33.82
N THR A 297 -9.98 2.56 -33.41
CA THR A 297 -11.40 2.92 -33.30
C THR A 297 -11.82 2.93 -31.84
N VAL A 298 -12.50 3.98 -31.39
CA VAL A 298 -13.07 4.04 -30.03
C VAL A 298 -14.16 2.98 -29.90
N VAL A 299 -13.96 2.00 -29.02
CA VAL A 299 -14.88 0.88 -28.77
C VAL A 299 -15.85 1.19 -27.65
N SER A 300 -15.36 1.86 -26.60
CA SER A 300 -16.18 2.28 -25.47
C SER A 300 -15.64 3.54 -24.81
N ARG A 301 -16.54 4.23 -24.12
CA ARG A 301 -16.30 5.45 -23.38
C ARG A 301 -16.92 5.33 -21.99
N GLU A 302 -16.12 5.54 -20.96
CA GLU A 302 -16.54 5.54 -19.56
C GLU A 302 -16.30 6.94 -18.97
N PHE A 303 -17.37 7.68 -18.71
CA PHE A 303 -17.29 9.03 -18.11
C PHE A 303 -17.30 8.92 -16.58
N LYS A 304 -16.30 9.54 -15.92
CA LYS A 304 -16.11 9.49 -14.45
C LYS A 304 -16.25 10.87 -13.78
N GLY A 305 -16.83 11.83 -14.48
CA GLY A 305 -17.03 13.19 -13.99
C GLY A 305 -15.85 14.11 -14.34
N HIS A 306 -14.68 13.89 -13.82
CA HIS A 306 -13.48 14.70 -14.05
C HIS A 306 -12.62 14.18 -15.22
N ASP A 307 -12.73 12.92 -15.55
CA ASP A 307 -12.01 12.26 -16.64
C ASP A 307 -12.92 11.36 -17.49
N ILE A 308 -12.39 10.93 -18.62
CA ILE A 308 -13.01 9.93 -19.50
C ILE A 308 -11.97 8.85 -19.79
N THR A 309 -12.36 7.60 -19.55
CA THR A 309 -11.58 6.44 -20.00
C THR A 309 -12.12 5.96 -21.34
N TYR A 310 -11.26 5.92 -22.34
CA TYR A 310 -11.54 5.34 -23.65
C TYR A 310 -10.89 3.97 -23.77
N LYS A 311 -11.62 3.05 -24.40
CA LYS A 311 -11.07 1.81 -24.90
C LYS A 311 -10.96 1.92 -26.42
N VAL A 312 -9.76 1.87 -26.94
CA VAL A 312 -9.46 2.01 -28.36
C VAL A 312 -8.99 0.67 -28.89
N ARG A 313 -9.65 0.17 -29.93
CA ARG A 313 -9.24 -1.04 -30.65
C ARG A 313 -8.25 -0.67 -31.73
N LEU A 314 -7.08 -1.26 -31.63
CA LEU A 314 -6.07 -1.31 -32.68
C LEU A 314 -6.24 -2.62 -33.47
N GLN A 315 -5.40 -2.91 -34.48
CA GLN A 315 -5.55 -4.07 -35.33
C GLN A 315 -5.86 -5.39 -34.60
N ASN A 316 -5.04 -5.78 -33.60
CA ASN A 316 -5.17 -7.03 -32.83
C ASN A 316 -5.13 -6.85 -31.33
N SER A 317 -5.28 -5.62 -30.83
CA SER A 317 -5.19 -5.31 -29.40
C SER A 317 -6.14 -4.18 -29.03
N GLU A 318 -6.37 -4.02 -27.74
CA GLU A 318 -7.13 -2.92 -27.18
C GLU A 318 -6.24 -2.12 -26.22
N CYS A 319 -6.36 -0.81 -26.27
CA CYS A 319 -5.61 0.11 -25.44
C CYS A 319 -6.55 0.99 -24.65
N LEU A 320 -6.25 1.21 -23.38
CA LEU A 320 -6.97 2.15 -22.50
C LEU A 320 -6.26 3.50 -22.54
N VAL A 321 -7.04 4.57 -22.68
CA VAL A 321 -6.55 5.96 -22.67
C VAL A 321 -7.42 6.77 -21.73
N HIS A 322 -6.79 7.48 -20.78
CA HIS A 322 -7.47 8.44 -19.93
C HIS A 322 -7.22 9.84 -20.46
N THR A 323 -8.30 10.59 -20.67
CA THR A 323 -8.20 12.01 -21.07
C THR A 323 -9.06 12.87 -20.16
N ASP A 324 -8.77 14.18 -20.14
CA ASP A 324 -9.71 15.12 -19.57
C ASP A 324 -11.01 15.14 -20.41
N ASN A 325 -12.07 15.71 -19.86
CA ASN A 325 -13.40 15.73 -20.50
C ASN A 325 -13.59 16.88 -21.51
N ARG A 326 -12.51 17.60 -21.91
CA ARG A 326 -12.61 18.80 -22.77
C ARG A 326 -12.84 18.50 -24.23
N MET A 327 -12.37 17.35 -24.72
CA MET A 327 -12.53 16.93 -26.11
C MET A 327 -13.08 15.50 -26.17
N PRO A 328 -14.39 15.31 -26.03
CA PRO A 328 -14.99 13.99 -26.04
C PRO A 328 -14.95 13.37 -27.45
N TYR A 329 -14.60 12.10 -27.50
CA TYR A 329 -14.74 11.22 -28.67
C TYR A 329 -15.94 10.30 -28.46
N ASP A 330 -16.64 9.97 -29.53
CA ASP A 330 -17.76 9.03 -29.51
C ASP A 330 -17.32 7.63 -29.93
N THR A 331 -18.10 6.62 -29.53
CA THR A 331 -17.89 5.25 -29.98
C THR A 331 -18.02 5.19 -31.50
N GLY A 332 -17.02 4.59 -32.17
CA GLY A 332 -16.90 4.54 -33.60
C GLY A 332 -15.95 5.60 -34.20
N ASP A 333 -15.55 6.61 -33.43
CA ASP A 333 -14.58 7.59 -33.92
C ASP A 333 -13.24 6.94 -34.19
N SER A 334 -12.60 7.35 -35.30
CA SER A 334 -11.23 6.99 -35.64
C SER A 334 -10.25 7.94 -34.96
N VAL A 335 -9.32 7.39 -34.19
CA VAL A 335 -8.36 8.13 -33.38
C VAL A 335 -6.94 7.59 -33.53
N VAL A 336 -5.97 8.46 -33.26
CA VAL A 336 -4.56 8.09 -33.11
C VAL A 336 -4.21 8.20 -31.63
N ILE A 337 -3.57 7.16 -31.06
CA ILE A 337 -3.06 7.17 -29.69
C ILE A 337 -1.65 7.75 -29.73
N LYS A 338 -1.39 8.74 -28.87
CA LYS A 338 -0.05 9.32 -28.69
C LYS A 338 0.45 9.15 -27.28
N PRO A 339 1.70 8.70 -27.09
CA PRO A 339 2.33 8.68 -25.78
C PRO A 339 2.71 10.10 -25.35
N LEU A 340 2.50 10.40 -24.07
CA LEU A 340 2.92 11.62 -23.41
C LEU A 340 4.23 11.41 -22.62
N GLU A 341 4.48 10.16 -22.20
CA GLU A 341 5.61 9.76 -21.38
C GLU A 341 6.24 8.48 -21.94
N PRO A 342 7.54 8.20 -21.68
CA PRO A 342 8.17 6.97 -22.06
C PRO A 342 7.49 5.74 -21.43
N ALA A 343 7.38 4.67 -22.18
CA ALA A 343 6.88 3.40 -21.66
C ALA A 343 7.92 2.73 -20.73
N VAL A 344 7.43 2.01 -19.71
CA VAL A 344 8.26 1.35 -18.71
C VAL A 344 8.59 -0.08 -19.14
N VAL A 345 9.87 -0.43 -19.19
CA VAL A 345 10.33 -1.81 -19.48
C VAL A 345 10.13 -2.66 -18.23
N LEU A 346 9.29 -3.70 -18.34
CA LEU A 346 9.04 -4.68 -17.29
C LEU A 346 10.13 -5.76 -17.26
N GLU A 347 10.42 -6.24 -16.06
CA GLU A 347 11.27 -7.41 -15.86
C GLU A 347 10.45 -8.69 -16.16
N ALA A 348 11.12 -9.72 -16.69
CA ALA A 348 10.50 -10.98 -17.08
C ALA A 348 10.11 -11.82 -15.86
#